data_86c0f1d8fbff6f4b5942803d6487234e
#
_entry.id   86c0f1d8fbff6f4b5942803d6487234e
#
_cell.length_a   1.000
_cell.length_b   1.000
_cell.length_c   1.000
_cell.angle_alpha   90.00
_cell.angle_beta   90.00
_cell.angle_gamma   90.00
#
_symmetry.space_group_name_H-M   'P 1'
#
loop_
_entity.id
_entity.type
_entity.pdbx_description
1 polymer ?
#
loop_
_entity_poly.entity_id
_entity_poly.type
_entity_poly.pdbx_seq_one_letter_code
_entity_poly.pdbx_strand_id
1 'polypeptide(L)'
;MNERRERLLAIINLLADGQRWSCTQLAYKFSVSRQTINKDIMELSISYPIVTYMGKMGGVECLSVSKTITTLLTKEDGDLLIKCLQENYKKRPKVKVDILIEKIRKIFEL
;
A
#
# COMPACT_ATOMS: atom_id res chain seq x y z
N MET A 1 -22.30 -5.04 11.55
CA MET A 1 -21.31 -5.17 10.50
C MET A 1 -21.22 -3.91 9.69
N ASN A 2 -20.03 -3.51 9.31
CA ASN A 2 -19.82 -2.25 8.61
C ASN A 2 -19.54 -2.54 7.12
N GLU A 3 -20.55 -2.41 6.29
CA GLU A 3 -20.43 -2.61 4.84
C GLU A 3 -19.36 -1.71 4.21
N ARG A 4 -19.22 -0.50 4.72
CA ARG A 4 -18.21 0.44 4.26
C ARG A 4 -16.80 -0.11 4.50
N ARG A 5 -16.55 -0.64 5.69
CA ARG A 5 -15.25 -1.21 6.04
C ARG A 5 -14.90 -2.40 5.14
N GLU A 6 -15.87 -3.27 4.90
CA GLU A 6 -15.68 -4.41 3.99
C GLU A 6 -15.39 -3.93 2.57
N ARG A 7 -16.09 -2.89 2.13
CA ARG A 7 -15.87 -2.30 0.81
C ARG A 7 -14.48 -1.69 0.70
N LEU A 8 -14.04 -0.95 1.72
CA LEU A 8 -12.70 -0.36 1.74
C LEU A 8 -11.61 -1.42 1.62
N LEU A 9 -11.71 -2.51 2.36
CA LEU A 9 -10.78 -3.63 2.28
C LEU A 9 -10.80 -4.29 0.91
N ALA A 10 -11.99 -4.46 0.33
CA ALA A 10 -12.14 -5.05 -1.00
C ALA A 10 -11.53 -4.15 -2.07
N ILE A 11 -11.70 -2.84 -1.98
CA ILE A 11 -11.10 -1.89 -2.92
C ILE A 11 -9.58 -1.97 -2.86
N ILE A 12 -9.00 -1.93 -1.67
CA ILE A 12 -7.54 -1.97 -1.55
C ILE A 12 -6.96 -3.30 -2.04
N ASN A 13 -7.68 -4.40 -1.85
CA ASN A 13 -7.27 -5.70 -2.37
C ASN A 13 -7.26 -5.71 -3.91
N LEU A 14 -8.23 -5.06 -4.55
CA LEU A 14 -8.26 -4.94 -6.01
C LEU A 14 -7.10 -4.08 -6.53
N LEU A 15 -6.74 -3.04 -5.80
CA LEU A 15 -5.66 -2.13 -6.20
C LEU A 15 -4.27 -2.68 -5.86
N ALA A 16 -4.20 -3.71 -5.03
CA ALA A 16 -2.94 -4.24 -4.51
C ALA A 16 -2.02 -4.82 -5.60
N ASP A 17 -2.59 -5.26 -6.73
CA ASP A 17 -1.81 -5.80 -7.85
C ASP A 17 -1.24 -4.71 -8.78
N GLY A 18 -1.47 -3.45 -8.46
CA GLY A 18 -0.95 -2.32 -9.24
C GLY A 18 -1.78 -1.95 -10.45
N GLN A 19 -2.92 -2.59 -10.66
CA GLN A 19 -3.81 -2.25 -11.77
C GLN A 19 -4.55 -0.95 -11.50
N ARG A 20 -4.82 -0.22 -12.58
CA ARG A 20 -5.60 1.02 -12.52
C ARG A 20 -7.07 0.72 -12.72
N TRP A 21 -7.90 1.24 -11.82
CA TRP A 21 -9.35 1.11 -11.89
C TRP A 21 -9.97 2.50 -11.97
N SER A 22 -10.97 2.67 -12.84
CA SER A 22 -11.73 3.92 -12.83
C SER A 22 -12.74 3.94 -11.68
N CYS A 23 -13.12 5.13 -11.24
CA CYS A 23 -14.16 5.26 -10.23
C CYS A 23 -15.49 4.68 -10.70
N THR A 24 -15.77 4.80 -11.99
CA THR A 24 -16.99 4.20 -12.60
C THR A 24 -16.96 2.68 -12.51
N GLN A 25 -15.81 2.06 -12.82
CA GLN A 25 -15.67 0.60 -12.72
C GLN A 25 -15.83 0.13 -11.28
N LEU A 26 -15.24 0.83 -10.33
CA LEU A 26 -15.36 0.51 -8.90
C LEU A 26 -16.80 0.67 -8.41
N ALA A 27 -17.46 1.75 -8.82
CA ALA A 27 -18.85 2.01 -8.45
C ALA A 27 -19.76 0.89 -8.97
N TYR A 28 -19.56 0.46 -10.20
CA TYR A 28 -20.31 -0.64 -10.78
C TYR A 28 -20.06 -1.95 -10.03
N LYS A 29 -18.79 -2.25 -9.79
CA LYS A 29 -18.40 -3.51 -9.13
C LYS A 29 -18.99 -3.64 -7.72
N PHE A 30 -19.01 -2.55 -6.97
CA PHE A 30 -19.51 -2.55 -5.59
C PHE A 30 -20.95 -2.07 -5.44
N SER A 31 -21.62 -1.78 -6.56
CA SER A 31 -23.02 -1.36 -6.57
C SER A 31 -23.28 -0.12 -5.70
N VAL A 32 -22.39 0.84 -5.81
CA VAL A 32 -22.49 2.13 -5.11
C VAL A 32 -22.30 3.28 -6.09
N SER A 33 -22.54 4.50 -5.65
CA SER A 33 -22.36 5.68 -6.50
C SER A 33 -20.87 6.02 -6.66
N ARG A 34 -20.55 6.80 -7.71
CA ARG A 34 -19.20 7.31 -7.90
C ARG A 34 -18.77 8.22 -6.74
N GLN A 35 -19.72 8.98 -6.18
CA GLN A 35 -19.45 9.83 -5.01
C GLN A 35 -19.00 8.99 -3.82
N THR A 36 -19.66 7.85 -3.60
CA THR A 36 -19.29 6.94 -2.53
C THR A 36 -17.87 6.41 -2.75
N ILE A 37 -17.55 6.01 -3.98
CA ILE A 37 -16.19 5.54 -4.32
C ILE A 37 -15.16 6.66 -4.11
N ASN A 38 -15.46 7.90 -4.50
CA ASN A 38 -14.55 9.02 -4.30
C ASN A 38 -14.25 9.23 -2.80
N LYS A 39 -15.26 9.13 -1.95
CA LYS A 39 -15.07 9.22 -0.49
C LYS A 39 -14.23 8.07 0.03
N ASP A 40 -14.47 6.86 -0.47
CA ASP A 40 -13.69 5.67 -0.08
C ASP A 40 -12.22 5.84 -0.48
N ILE A 41 -11.95 6.31 -1.68
CA ILE A 41 -10.59 6.53 -2.17
C ILE A 41 -9.88 7.60 -1.34
N MET A 42 -10.57 8.68 -0.99
CA MET A 42 -10.01 9.72 -0.12
C MET A 42 -9.62 9.16 1.24
N GLU A 43 -10.45 8.31 1.82
CA GLU A 43 -10.16 7.68 3.10
C GLU A 43 -8.98 6.71 3.00
N LEU A 44 -8.96 5.88 1.96
CA LEU A 44 -7.87 4.92 1.73
C LEU A 44 -6.54 5.63 1.46
N SER A 45 -6.55 6.79 0.81
CA SER A 45 -5.32 7.51 0.51
C SER A 45 -4.62 8.08 1.74
N ILE A 46 -5.28 8.11 2.89
CA ILE A 46 -4.65 8.47 4.16
C ILE A 46 -3.64 7.39 4.59
N SER A 47 -3.95 6.12 4.34
CA SER A 47 -3.14 4.99 4.80
C SER A 47 -2.36 4.29 3.69
N TYR A 48 -2.72 4.49 2.44
CA TYR A 48 -2.13 3.78 1.29
C TYR A 48 -1.67 4.77 0.23
N PRO A 49 -0.60 4.44 -0.53
CA PRO A 49 -0.07 5.33 -1.57
C PRO A 49 -0.93 5.26 -2.84
N ILE A 50 -2.11 5.84 -2.78
CA ILE A 50 -3.06 5.87 -3.90
C ILE A 50 -2.81 7.10 -4.75
N VAL A 51 -2.72 6.91 -6.07
CA VAL A 51 -2.57 7.97 -7.05
C VAL A 51 -3.84 8.04 -7.89
N THR A 52 -4.35 9.24 -8.10
CA THR A 52 -5.53 9.48 -8.93
C THR A 52 -5.09 10.18 -10.21
N TYR A 53 -5.54 9.64 -11.35
CA TYR A 53 -5.26 10.20 -12.67
C TYR A 53 -6.53 10.81 -13.24
N MET A 54 -6.41 11.97 -13.85
CA MET A 54 -7.54 12.70 -14.42
C MET A 54 -7.70 12.37 -15.91
N GLY A 55 -8.92 12.61 -16.44
CA GLY A 55 -9.20 12.48 -17.88
C GLY A 55 -9.78 11.12 -18.27
N LYS A 56 -9.91 10.92 -19.59
CA LYS A 56 -10.54 9.69 -20.15
C LYS A 56 -9.78 8.41 -19.81
N MET A 57 -8.47 8.50 -19.76
CA MET A 57 -7.61 7.38 -19.40
C MET A 57 -7.28 7.38 -17.90
N GLY A 58 -8.06 8.14 -17.15
CA GLY A 58 -7.88 8.29 -15.72
C GLY A 58 -8.25 7.06 -14.92
N GLY A 59 -8.16 7.21 -13.62
CA GLY A 59 -8.48 6.15 -12.68
C GLY A 59 -7.66 6.29 -11.43
N VAL A 60 -7.72 5.27 -10.60
CA VAL A 60 -6.95 5.21 -9.36
C VAL A 60 -6.08 3.96 -9.38
N GLU A 61 -4.90 4.06 -8.82
CA GLU A 61 -4.02 2.92 -8.62
C GLU A 61 -3.31 3.05 -7.29
N CYS A 62 -2.92 1.92 -6.73
CA CYS A 62 -2.12 1.90 -5.51
C CYS A 62 -0.69 1.54 -5.88
N LEU A 63 0.25 2.41 -5.52
CA LEU A 63 1.67 2.12 -5.74
C LEU A 63 2.07 0.96 -4.83
N SER A 64 2.96 0.09 -5.30
CA SER A 64 3.44 -1.00 -4.44
C SER A 64 4.22 -0.43 -3.27
N VAL A 65 4.15 -1.09 -2.11
CA VAL A 65 4.87 -0.66 -0.92
C VAL A 65 6.36 -0.61 -1.19
N SER A 66 6.91 -1.61 -1.88
CA SER A 66 8.32 -1.64 -2.23
C SER A 66 8.70 -0.47 -3.15
N LYS A 67 7.85 -0.14 -4.12
CA LYS A 67 8.09 0.97 -5.05
C LYS A 67 8.08 2.31 -4.31
N THR A 68 7.14 2.49 -3.37
CA THR A 68 7.06 3.69 -2.55
C THR A 68 8.29 3.84 -1.66
N ILE A 69 8.69 2.77 -1.00
CA ILE A 69 9.85 2.77 -0.12
C ILE A 69 11.12 3.08 -0.89
N THR A 70 11.34 2.43 -2.05
CA THR A 70 12.55 2.67 -2.86
C THR A 70 12.59 4.05 -3.49
N THR A 71 11.45 4.72 -3.61
CA THR A 71 11.39 6.11 -4.08
C THR A 71 11.77 7.09 -2.97
N LEU A 72 11.35 6.81 -1.73
CA LEU A 72 11.55 7.70 -0.59
C LEU A 72 12.84 7.44 0.17
N LEU A 73 13.33 6.21 0.18
CA LEU A 73 14.50 5.79 0.94
C LEU A 73 15.56 5.21 0.00
N THR A 74 16.82 5.40 0.36
CA THR A 74 17.96 4.87 -0.40
C THR A 74 18.35 3.48 0.13
N LYS A 75 19.26 2.80 -0.58
CA LYS A 75 19.83 1.52 -0.12
C LYS A 75 20.59 1.71 1.20
N GLU A 76 21.27 2.83 1.36
CA GLU A 76 21.97 3.17 2.61
C GLU A 76 20.98 3.29 3.77
N ASP A 77 19.81 3.89 3.52
CA ASP A 77 18.75 3.96 4.53
C ASP A 77 18.28 2.57 4.93
N GLY A 78 18.14 1.67 3.95
CA GLY A 78 17.77 0.27 4.19
C GLY A 78 18.82 -0.47 5.03
N ASP A 79 20.10 -0.30 4.72
CA ASP A 79 21.21 -0.87 5.50
C ASP A 79 21.21 -0.39 6.93
N LEU A 80 21.01 0.91 7.12
CA LEU A 80 20.95 1.51 8.46
C LEU A 80 19.78 0.95 9.27
N LEU A 81 18.63 0.79 8.62
CA LEU A 81 17.45 0.20 9.24
C LEU A 81 17.72 -1.23 9.71
N ILE A 82 18.36 -2.04 8.86
CA ILE A 82 18.74 -3.41 9.20
C ILE A 82 19.68 -3.43 10.41
N LYS A 83 20.70 -2.56 10.43
CA LYS A 83 21.64 -2.45 11.55
C LYS A 83 20.91 -2.10 12.85
N CYS A 84 19.99 -1.14 12.79
CA CYS A 84 19.21 -0.74 13.97
C CYS A 84 18.39 -1.90 14.51
N LEU A 85 17.76 -2.70 13.61
CA LEU A 85 16.98 -3.86 14.00
C LEU A 85 17.88 -4.94 14.64
N GLN A 86 19.05 -5.20 14.07
CA GLN A 86 20.00 -6.19 14.59
C GLN A 86 20.51 -5.81 15.97
N GLU A 87 20.74 -4.53 16.22
CA GLU A 87 21.26 -4.03 17.50
C GLU A 87 20.20 -3.98 18.60
N ASN A 88 18.93 -3.82 18.23
CA ASN A 88 17.84 -3.54 19.16
C ASN A 88 16.80 -4.64 19.29
N TYR A 89 17.11 -5.86 18.87
CA TYR A 89 16.13 -6.94 18.91
C TYR A 89 15.90 -7.57 20.28
N LYS A 90 16.61 -7.17 21.31
CA LYS A 90 16.61 -7.80 22.66
C LYS A 90 15.21 -7.96 23.28
N LYS A 91 14.27 -7.12 22.92
CA LYS A 91 12.89 -7.16 23.45
C LYS A 91 11.90 -7.87 22.54
N ARG A 92 12.36 -8.45 21.42
CA ARG A 92 11.48 -9.10 20.44
C ARG A 92 12.05 -10.46 20.04
N PRO A 93 11.18 -11.42 19.67
CA PRO A 93 11.68 -12.71 19.20
C PRO A 93 12.62 -12.53 18.00
N LYS A 94 13.80 -13.10 18.08
CA LYS A 94 14.81 -13.01 17.03
C LYS A 94 14.28 -13.46 15.67
N VAL A 95 13.46 -14.51 15.65
CA VAL A 95 12.87 -15.04 14.41
C VAL A 95 12.05 -13.99 13.68
N LYS A 96 11.23 -13.21 14.41
CA LYS A 96 10.42 -12.14 13.82
C LYS A 96 11.27 -11.02 13.26
N VAL A 97 12.34 -10.66 13.94
CA VAL A 97 13.29 -9.63 13.47
C VAL A 97 14.02 -10.11 12.22
N ASP A 98 14.46 -11.37 12.19
CA ASP A 98 15.15 -11.94 11.03
C ASP A 98 14.24 -11.97 9.80
N ILE A 99 12.96 -12.31 9.96
CA ILE A 99 11.98 -12.28 8.88
C ILE A 99 11.81 -10.86 8.33
N LEU A 100 11.72 -9.87 9.23
CA LEU A 100 11.58 -8.48 8.84
C LEU A 100 12.83 -8.00 8.08
N ILE A 101 14.02 -8.35 8.54
CA ILE A 101 15.29 -8.01 7.87
C ILE A 101 15.31 -8.58 6.46
N GLU A 102 14.90 -9.84 6.27
CA GLU A 102 14.86 -10.45 4.94
C GLU A 102 13.88 -9.73 4.01
N LYS A 103 12.73 -9.30 4.52
CA LYS A 103 11.77 -8.51 3.75
C LYS A 103 12.38 -7.18 3.31
N ILE A 104 13.10 -6.50 4.21
CA ILE A 104 13.78 -5.23 3.89
C ILE A 104 14.85 -5.46 2.82
N ARG A 105 15.65 -6.52 2.94
CA ARG A 105 16.67 -6.86 1.93
C ARG A 105 16.05 -7.05 0.55
N LYS A 106 14.91 -7.74 0.47
CA LYS A 106 14.22 -7.94 -0.81
C LYS A 106 13.74 -6.63 -1.42
N ILE A 107 13.19 -5.72 -0.59
CA ILE A 107 12.70 -4.43 -1.07
C ILE A 107 13.82 -3.62 -1.71
N PHE A 108 15.00 -3.59 -1.09
CA PHE A 108 16.15 -2.80 -1.54
C PHE A 108 17.16 -3.59 -2.38
N GLU A 109 16.90 -4.85 -2.64
CA GLU A 109 17.80 -5.74 -3.40
C GLU A 109 19.20 -5.82 -2.78
N LEU A 110 19.24 -5.96 -1.46
CA LEU A 110 20.49 -6.04 -0.71
C LEU A 110 20.98 -7.48 -0.54
#